data_6d0fd4777e95da6bd5ed9dffbceefdd2
#
_entry.id   6d0fd4777e95da6bd5ed9dffbceefdd2
#
_cell.length_a   1.000
_cell.length_b   1.000
_cell.length_c   1.000
_cell.angle_alpha   90.00
_cell.angle_beta   90.00
_cell.angle_gamma   90.00
#
_symmetry.space_group_name_H-M   'P 1'
#
loop_
_entity.id
_entity.type
_entity.pdbx_description
1 polymer ?
#
loop_
_entity_poly.entity_id
_entity_poly.type
_entity_poly.pdbx_seq_one_letter_code
_entity_poly.pdbx_strand_id
1 'polypeptide(L)'
;CLVGSEMCIRDRANTAVSLANFNVDTRYVTKLPKHTIGQSAVNSLRQYGVDVSRIVRGGDQIGIYFLEKKTSQRPTNVIYNRNGSAFALATKEDFDWDSIFDGATWFHFSGITPAISDNMAEITIEACKEAKKRGITVSCDLNYRSKLWSSEKANKVMSEVCRYVDICIANEDDAVGIFGMDASKSDKEKNAYIAEE
;
A
#
# COMPACT_ATOMS: atom_id res chain seq x y z
N CYS A 1 -22.72 5.41 -17.05
CA CYS A 1 -21.27 5.27 -16.89
C CYS A 1 -20.82 6.23 -15.79
N LEU A 2 -20.67 5.76 -14.57
CA LEU A 2 -20.09 6.55 -13.47
C LEU A 2 -18.60 6.32 -13.48
N VAL A 3 -17.85 7.26 -14.03
CA VAL A 3 -16.41 7.35 -13.89
C VAL A 3 -16.15 7.93 -12.51
N GLY A 4 -16.02 7.05 -11.52
CA GLY A 4 -15.41 7.43 -10.26
C GLY A 4 -13.90 7.39 -10.44
N SER A 5 -13.25 8.54 -10.49
CA SER A 5 -11.79 8.65 -10.42
C SER A 5 -11.34 8.32 -8.98
N GLU A 6 -11.41 7.04 -8.65
CA GLU A 6 -10.90 6.57 -7.38
C GLU A 6 -9.45 6.13 -7.61
N MET A 7 -8.54 6.90 -7.04
CA MET A 7 -7.10 6.68 -7.13
C MET A 7 -6.69 5.30 -6.66
N CYS A 8 -5.69 4.74 -7.30
CA CYS A 8 -5.11 3.45 -6.99
C CYS A 8 -4.48 3.33 -5.59
N ILE A 9 -4.47 4.41 -4.85
CA ILE A 9 -3.96 4.59 -3.49
C ILE A 9 -5.08 4.39 -2.45
N ARG A 10 -6.30 4.09 -2.90
CA ARG A 10 -7.52 4.09 -2.10
C ARG A 10 -7.42 3.32 -0.78
N ASP A 11 -6.77 2.19 -0.79
CA ASP A 11 -6.72 1.28 0.35
C ASP A 11 -5.99 1.91 1.54
N ARG A 12 -4.76 2.41 1.32
CA ARG A 12 -3.98 3.14 2.34
C ARG A 12 -4.54 4.51 2.64
N ALA A 13 -5.07 5.20 1.63
CA ALA A 13 -5.77 6.46 1.84
C ALA A 13 -6.99 6.28 2.75
N ASN A 14 -7.76 5.20 2.57
CA ASN A 14 -8.88 4.88 3.45
C ASN A 14 -8.42 4.61 4.89
N THR A 15 -7.32 3.87 5.07
CA THR A 15 -6.73 3.63 6.39
C THR A 15 -6.32 4.96 7.04
N ALA A 16 -5.62 5.84 6.29
CA ALA A 16 -5.21 7.15 6.79
C ALA A 16 -6.42 8.02 7.18
N VAL A 17 -7.45 8.06 6.34
CA VAL A 17 -8.69 8.80 6.63
C VAL A 17 -9.40 8.23 7.84
N SER A 18 -9.48 6.90 7.98
CA SER A 18 -10.10 6.26 9.15
C SER A 18 -9.37 6.63 10.44
N LEU A 19 -8.04 6.58 10.43
CA LEU A 19 -7.23 6.96 11.60
C LEU A 19 -7.41 8.46 11.93
N ALA A 20 -7.42 9.32 10.95
CA ALA A 20 -7.68 10.76 11.16
C ALA A 20 -9.06 11.00 11.76
N ASN A 21 -10.10 10.26 11.33
CA ASN A 21 -11.45 10.33 11.92
C ASN A 21 -11.50 9.83 13.38
N PHE A 22 -10.54 8.99 13.78
CA PHE A 22 -10.35 8.59 15.18
C PHE A 22 -9.44 9.54 15.97
N ASN A 23 -9.12 10.71 15.42
CA ASN A 23 -8.23 11.73 16.00
C ASN A 23 -6.79 11.20 16.21
N VAL A 24 -6.33 10.31 15.35
CA VAL A 24 -4.92 9.90 15.30
C VAL A 24 -4.20 10.77 14.30
N ASP A 25 -3.10 11.39 14.72
CA ASP A 25 -2.24 12.15 13.80
C ASP A 25 -1.69 11.24 12.71
N THR A 26 -2.12 11.49 11.48
CA THR A 26 -1.85 10.61 10.35
C THR A 26 -1.24 11.38 9.20
N ARG A 27 -0.06 10.93 8.76
CA ARG A 27 0.67 11.47 7.60
C ARG A 27 0.58 10.49 6.44
N TYR A 28 0.28 11.00 5.25
CA TYR A 28 0.20 10.18 4.04
C TYR A 28 1.36 10.48 3.10
N VAL A 29 2.10 9.44 2.71
CA VAL A 29 3.29 9.55 1.86
C VAL A 29 3.04 8.87 0.52
N THR A 30 3.22 9.61 -0.56
CA THR A 30 3.07 9.13 -1.94
C THR A 30 3.70 10.12 -2.91
N LYS A 31 3.69 9.81 -4.22
CA LYS A 31 4.07 10.75 -5.28
C LYS A 31 2.90 10.98 -6.24
N LEU A 32 2.53 12.22 -6.45
CA LEU A 32 1.39 12.65 -7.26
C LEU A 32 1.79 13.73 -8.26
N PRO A 33 1.20 13.76 -9.46
CA PRO A 33 1.47 14.81 -10.45
C PRO A 33 1.04 16.20 -9.95
N LYS A 34 1.67 17.22 -10.54
CA LYS A 34 1.42 18.63 -10.15
C LYS A 34 0.12 19.20 -10.70
N HIS A 35 -0.47 18.59 -11.74
CA HIS A 35 -1.69 19.07 -12.38
C HIS A 35 -2.93 18.96 -11.46
N THR A 36 -4.06 19.51 -11.92
CA THR A 36 -5.31 19.67 -11.14
C THR A 36 -5.88 18.35 -10.61
N ILE A 37 -5.78 17.25 -11.36
CA ILE A 37 -6.26 15.93 -10.89
C ILE A 37 -5.40 15.44 -9.73
N GLY A 38 -4.06 15.59 -9.81
CA GLY A 38 -3.17 15.29 -8.69
C GLY A 38 -3.45 16.18 -7.47
N GLN A 39 -3.81 17.45 -7.70
CA GLN A 39 -4.21 18.36 -6.62
C GLN A 39 -5.56 17.96 -5.99
N SER A 40 -6.52 17.53 -6.79
CA SER A 40 -7.80 16.99 -6.29
C SER A 40 -7.57 15.80 -5.35
N ALA A 41 -6.62 14.94 -5.69
CA ALA A 41 -6.21 13.82 -4.86
C ALA A 41 -5.66 14.26 -3.50
N VAL A 42 -4.79 15.25 -3.48
CA VAL A 42 -4.27 15.84 -2.23
C VAL A 42 -5.41 16.44 -1.40
N ASN A 43 -6.31 17.18 -2.03
CA ASN A 43 -7.43 17.83 -1.36
C ASN A 43 -8.40 16.80 -0.75
N SER A 44 -8.61 15.65 -1.41
CA SER A 44 -9.48 14.58 -0.89
C SER A 44 -8.95 13.93 0.38
N LEU A 45 -7.65 13.98 0.65
CA LEU A 45 -7.06 13.54 1.92
C LEU A 45 -7.10 14.65 2.97
N ARG A 46 -6.75 15.87 2.55
CA ARG A 46 -6.70 17.05 3.43
C ARG A 46 -8.05 17.35 4.08
N GLN A 47 -9.17 17.18 3.36
CA GLN A 47 -10.51 17.43 3.89
C GLN A 47 -10.86 16.57 5.11
N TYR A 48 -10.19 15.43 5.30
CA TYR A 48 -10.36 14.54 6.46
C TYR A 48 -9.28 14.72 7.53
N GLY A 49 -8.46 15.79 7.44
CA GLY A 49 -7.44 16.06 8.44
C GLY A 49 -6.14 15.26 8.30
N VAL A 50 -5.97 14.50 7.20
CA VAL A 50 -4.72 13.77 6.95
C VAL A 50 -3.61 14.76 6.59
N ASP A 51 -2.44 14.64 7.23
CA ASP A 51 -1.25 15.42 6.87
C ASP A 51 -0.73 14.98 5.49
N VAL A 52 -0.79 15.90 4.55
CA VAL A 52 -0.36 15.73 3.15
C VAL A 52 0.94 16.46 2.83
N SER A 53 1.62 17.00 3.85
CA SER A 53 2.81 17.84 3.68
C SER A 53 3.99 17.09 3.05
N ARG A 54 4.01 15.76 3.17
CA ARG A 54 5.08 14.89 2.64
C ARG A 54 4.67 14.14 1.37
N ILE A 55 3.60 14.57 0.72
CA ILE A 55 3.27 14.09 -0.62
C ILE A 55 4.21 14.73 -1.63
N VAL A 56 5.01 13.91 -2.30
CA VAL A 56 5.92 14.34 -3.36
C VAL A 56 5.12 14.75 -4.59
N ARG A 57 5.49 15.87 -5.20
CA ARG A 57 4.79 16.40 -6.38
C ARG A 57 5.68 16.32 -7.62
N GLY A 58 5.32 15.46 -8.56
CA GLY A 58 6.05 15.25 -9.80
C GLY A 58 5.45 14.13 -10.64
N GLY A 59 6.01 13.94 -11.85
CA GLY A 59 5.46 13.00 -12.84
C GLY A 59 4.20 13.54 -13.51
N ASP A 60 3.77 12.85 -14.58
CA ASP A 60 2.71 13.33 -15.47
C ASP A 60 1.39 12.59 -15.31
N GLN A 61 1.42 11.38 -14.77
CA GLN A 61 0.25 10.51 -14.71
C GLN A 61 -0.09 10.09 -13.28
N ILE A 62 -1.38 10.16 -12.94
CA ILE A 62 -1.91 9.52 -11.74
C ILE A 62 -2.36 8.09 -12.06
N GLY A 63 -2.14 7.15 -11.16
CA GLY A 63 -2.68 5.79 -11.30
C GLY A 63 -4.20 5.80 -11.16
N ILE A 64 -4.91 5.22 -12.13
CA ILE A 64 -6.37 5.19 -12.19
C ILE A 64 -6.83 3.74 -12.26
N TYR A 65 -8.01 3.47 -11.77
CA TYR A 65 -8.74 2.25 -12.11
C TYR A 65 -10.17 2.56 -12.53
N PHE A 66 -10.71 1.71 -13.37
CA PHE A 66 -12.09 1.79 -13.84
C PHE A 66 -12.89 0.65 -13.20
N LEU A 67 -13.98 1.01 -12.55
CA LEU A 67 -14.89 0.05 -11.94
C LEU A 67 -16.14 -0.08 -12.81
N GLU A 68 -16.31 -1.22 -13.45
CA GLU A 68 -17.57 -1.59 -14.09
C GLU A 68 -18.47 -2.22 -13.03
N LYS A 69 -19.46 -1.45 -12.56
CA LYS A 69 -20.42 -1.95 -11.56
C LYS A 69 -21.26 -3.07 -12.15
N LYS A 70 -21.47 -4.09 -11.33
CA LYS A 70 -22.35 -5.21 -11.61
C LYS A 70 -23.75 -4.72 -11.97
N THR A 71 -24.25 -5.11 -13.13
CA THR A 71 -25.67 -4.97 -13.51
C THR A 71 -26.22 -6.37 -13.78
N SER A 72 -27.15 -6.82 -12.95
CA SER A 72 -27.81 -8.13 -13.07
C SER A 72 -26.80 -9.31 -13.06
N GLN A 73 -26.56 -9.97 -14.18
CA GLN A 73 -25.76 -11.21 -14.27
C GLN A 73 -24.27 -11.00 -14.59
N ARG A 74 -23.81 -9.76 -14.84
CA ARG A 74 -22.40 -9.50 -15.14
C ARG A 74 -21.59 -9.32 -13.86
N PRO A 75 -20.43 -10.00 -13.69
CA PRO A 75 -19.57 -9.78 -12.57
C PRO A 75 -18.99 -8.36 -12.59
N THR A 76 -18.68 -7.82 -11.41
CA THR A 76 -17.93 -6.56 -11.27
C THR A 76 -16.54 -6.74 -11.87
N ASN A 77 -16.16 -5.87 -12.79
CA ASN A 77 -14.84 -5.87 -13.41
C ASN A 77 -14.04 -4.63 -12.98
N VAL A 78 -12.76 -4.81 -12.69
CA VAL A 78 -11.86 -3.72 -12.33
C VAL A 78 -10.69 -3.72 -13.30
N ILE A 79 -10.56 -2.61 -14.04
CA ILE A 79 -9.49 -2.38 -15.00
C ILE A 79 -8.52 -1.38 -14.38
N TYR A 80 -7.25 -1.77 -14.20
CA TYR A 80 -6.22 -0.93 -13.62
C TYR A 80 -5.36 -0.29 -14.72
N ASN A 81 -5.15 1.04 -14.62
CA ASN A 81 -4.19 1.79 -15.40
C ASN A 81 -3.20 2.46 -14.45
N ARG A 82 -2.14 1.74 -14.07
CA ARG A 82 -1.13 2.15 -13.09
C ARG A 82 0.25 2.31 -13.68
N ASN A 83 0.51 1.67 -14.81
CA ASN A 83 1.81 1.71 -15.46
C ASN A 83 2.13 3.15 -15.86
N GLY A 84 3.35 3.60 -15.57
CA GLY A 84 3.76 4.97 -15.84
C GLY A 84 3.21 6.03 -14.89
N SER A 85 2.47 5.65 -13.83
CA SER A 85 2.03 6.62 -12.83
C SER A 85 3.22 7.23 -12.08
N ALA A 86 3.06 8.48 -11.62
CA ALA A 86 4.08 9.18 -10.84
C ALA A 86 4.61 8.35 -9.67
N PHE A 87 3.74 7.61 -9.00
CA PHE A 87 4.12 6.73 -7.90
C PHE A 87 4.88 5.48 -8.39
N ALA A 88 4.47 4.85 -9.49
CA ALA A 88 5.17 3.68 -10.03
C ALA A 88 6.58 4.01 -10.55
N LEU A 89 6.78 5.26 -10.99
CA LEU A 89 8.07 5.79 -11.48
C LEU A 89 8.85 6.55 -10.40
N ALA A 90 8.44 6.48 -9.14
CA ALA A 90 9.16 7.12 -8.06
C ALA A 90 10.56 6.50 -7.88
N THR A 91 11.50 7.32 -7.44
CA THR A 91 12.87 6.93 -7.11
C THR A 91 13.16 7.16 -5.65
N LYS A 92 14.27 6.64 -5.13
CA LYS A 92 14.66 6.80 -3.72
C LYS A 92 14.86 8.27 -3.35
N GLU A 93 15.38 9.05 -4.27
CA GLU A 93 15.67 10.48 -4.10
C GLU A 93 14.41 11.34 -3.96
N ASP A 94 13.23 10.78 -4.32
CA ASP A 94 11.96 11.46 -4.13
C ASP A 94 11.54 11.54 -2.65
N PHE A 95 12.09 10.67 -1.78
CA PHE A 95 11.65 10.52 -0.40
C PHE A 95 12.74 10.92 0.61
N ASP A 96 12.50 11.99 1.31
CA ASP A 96 13.31 12.45 2.45
C ASP A 96 12.83 11.77 3.74
N TRP A 97 13.46 10.64 4.09
CA TRP A 97 13.05 9.83 5.24
C TRP A 97 13.19 10.55 6.58
N ASP A 98 14.14 11.48 6.72
CA ASP A 98 14.28 12.26 7.95
C ASP A 98 13.04 13.10 8.17
N SER A 99 12.60 13.78 7.15
CA SER A 99 11.43 14.62 7.18
C SER A 99 10.11 13.83 7.20
N ILE A 100 10.06 12.66 6.54
CA ILE A 100 8.88 11.79 6.49
C ILE A 100 8.61 11.17 7.86
N PHE A 101 9.66 10.70 8.54
CA PHE A 101 9.54 10.02 9.82
C PHE A 101 9.71 10.93 11.05
N ASP A 102 9.86 12.25 10.85
CA ASP A 102 9.92 13.22 11.94
C ASP A 102 8.64 13.15 12.80
N GLY A 103 8.82 12.83 14.09
CA GLY A 103 7.73 12.64 15.06
C GLY A 103 6.87 11.39 14.85
N ALA A 104 7.17 10.55 13.87
CA ALA A 104 6.42 9.32 13.64
C ALA A 104 6.77 8.23 14.66
N THR A 105 5.76 7.52 15.14
CA THR A 105 5.91 6.35 16.03
C THR A 105 5.50 5.04 15.36
N TRP A 106 4.76 5.14 14.25
CA TRP A 106 4.22 4.00 13.51
C TRP A 106 4.31 4.22 12.02
N PHE A 107 4.78 3.21 11.30
CA PHE A 107 4.80 3.16 9.84
C PHE A 107 3.96 1.99 9.33
N HIS A 108 2.98 2.27 8.48
CA HIS A 108 2.13 1.26 7.87
C HIS A 108 2.22 1.28 6.35
N PHE A 109 2.36 0.12 5.74
CA PHE A 109 2.31 -0.03 4.29
C PHE A 109 1.58 -1.33 3.90
N SER A 110 1.34 -1.51 2.61
CA SER A 110 0.78 -2.75 2.06
C SER A 110 1.71 -3.40 1.09
N GLY A 111 1.65 -4.72 0.99
CA GLY A 111 2.34 -5.52 -0.01
C GLY A 111 2.00 -5.18 -1.47
N ILE A 112 0.93 -4.41 -1.71
CA ILE A 112 0.68 -3.83 -3.03
C ILE A 112 1.76 -2.81 -3.40
N THR A 113 2.27 -2.04 -2.44
CA THR A 113 3.28 -0.99 -2.69
C THR A 113 4.53 -1.55 -3.38
N PRO A 114 5.24 -2.53 -2.82
CA PRO A 114 6.41 -3.11 -3.49
C PRO A 114 6.07 -3.90 -4.77
N ALA A 115 4.81 -4.30 -4.95
CA ALA A 115 4.36 -5.03 -6.13
C ALA A 115 4.19 -4.14 -7.39
N ILE A 116 4.13 -2.82 -7.22
CA ILE A 116 3.85 -1.88 -8.32
C ILE A 116 5.00 -1.80 -9.31
N SER A 117 6.24 -1.74 -8.83
CA SER A 117 7.45 -1.70 -9.66
C SER A 117 8.69 -2.15 -8.87
N ASP A 118 9.79 -2.44 -9.58
CA ASP A 118 11.05 -2.80 -8.92
C ASP A 118 11.59 -1.65 -8.06
N ASN A 119 11.48 -0.42 -8.53
CA ASN A 119 11.84 0.76 -7.76
C ASN A 119 11.04 0.84 -6.46
N MET A 120 9.72 0.60 -6.53
CA MET A 120 8.87 0.63 -5.34
C MET A 120 9.19 -0.49 -4.36
N ALA A 121 9.65 -1.66 -4.83
CA ALA A 121 10.14 -2.71 -3.94
C ALA A 121 11.38 -2.24 -3.16
N GLU A 122 12.35 -1.64 -3.85
CA GLU A 122 13.56 -1.10 -3.21
C GLU A 122 13.24 0.05 -2.25
N ILE A 123 12.37 0.97 -2.64
CA ILE A 123 11.92 2.10 -1.80
C ILE A 123 11.22 1.57 -0.55
N THR A 124 10.38 0.53 -0.66
CA THR A 124 9.69 -0.05 0.49
C THR A 124 10.66 -0.69 1.48
N ILE A 125 11.65 -1.44 0.98
CA ILE A 125 12.72 -2.03 1.81
C ILE A 125 13.50 -0.92 2.54
N GLU A 126 13.86 0.13 1.83
CA GLU A 126 14.57 1.28 2.40
C GLU A 126 13.74 1.99 3.47
N ALA A 127 12.46 2.27 3.18
CA ALA A 127 11.54 2.87 4.16
C ALA A 127 11.45 2.06 5.45
N CYS A 128 11.34 0.73 5.35
CA CYS A 128 11.32 -0.16 6.50
C CYS A 128 12.63 -0.10 7.30
N LYS A 129 13.78 -0.11 6.62
CA LYS A 129 15.10 0.04 7.25
C LYS A 129 15.22 1.36 7.99
N GLU A 130 14.82 2.44 7.36
CA GLU A 130 14.87 3.79 7.94
C GLU A 130 13.91 3.96 9.12
N ALA A 131 12.71 3.36 9.05
CA ALA A 131 11.79 3.31 10.19
C ALA A 131 12.40 2.54 11.37
N LYS A 132 12.96 1.36 11.14
CA LYS A 132 13.60 0.56 12.21
C LYS A 132 14.79 1.25 12.85
N LYS A 133 15.65 1.95 12.09
CA LYS A 133 16.76 2.73 12.63
C LYS A 133 16.29 3.80 13.63
N ARG A 134 15.07 4.32 13.45
CA ARG A 134 14.45 5.33 14.31
C ARG A 134 13.59 4.75 15.44
N GLY A 135 13.53 3.42 15.58
CA GLY A 135 12.71 2.75 16.59
C GLY A 135 11.21 2.82 16.32
N ILE A 136 10.80 3.09 15.07
CA ILE A 136 9.41 3.18 14.66
C ILE A 136 8.84 1.77 14.50
N THR A 137 7.64 1.54 15.02
CA THR A 137 6.89 0.29 14.80
C THR A 137 6.45 0.19 13.34
N VAL A 138 6.77 -0.93 12.70
CA VAL A 138 6.44 -1.17 11.28
C VAL A 138 5.34 -2.21 11.19
N SER A 139 4.26 -1.87 10.49
CA SER A 139 3.18 -2.82 10.17
C SER A 139 2.95 -2.95 8.67
N CYS A 140 2.61 -4.16 8.25
CA CYS A 140 2.34 -4.49 6.86
C CYS A 140 1.04 -5.27 6.72
N ASP A 141 0.20 -4.91 5.75
CA ASP A 141 -0.87 -5.75 5.22
C ASP A 141 -0.34 -6.42 3.94
N LEU A 142 -0.18 -7.75 3.95
CA LEU A 142 0.42 -8.48 2.82
C LEU A 142 -0.35 -8.28 1.52
N ASN A 143 -1.65 -8.35 1.56
CA ASN A 143 -2.56 -7.99 0.47
C ASN A 143 -2.07 -8.46 -0.91
N TYR A 144 -1.76 -9.75 -1.02
CA TYR A 144 -1.18 -10.35 -2.23
C TYR A 144 -2.09 -10.19 -3.44
N ARG A 145 -1.51 -9.85 -4.57
CA ARG A 145 -2.23 -9.72 -5.83
C ARG A 145 -1.45 -10.41 -6.95
N SER A 146 -1.86 -11.63 -7.31
CA SER A 146 -1.25 -12.43 -8.38
C SER A 146 -1.21 -11.72 -9.75
N LYS A 147 -2.09 -10.74 -9.97
CA LYS A 147 -2.09 -9.91 -11.20
C LYS A 147 -0.95 -8.86 -11.25
N LEU A 148 -0.28 -8.57 -10.13
CA LEU A 148 0.80 -7.58 -10.06
C LEU A 148 2.17 -8.21 -10.15
N TRP A 149 2.36 -9.37 -9.52
CA TRP A 149 3.65 -10.07 -9.50
C TRP A 149 3.47 -11.58 -9.30
N SER A 150 4.50 -12.35 -9.69
CA SER A 150 4.52 -13.77 -9.43
C SER A 150 4.74 -14.08 -7.95
N SER A 151 4.34 -15.28 -7.53
CA SER A 151 4.57 -15.77 -6.16
C SER A 151 6.05 -15.78 -5.79
N GLU A 152 6.93 -16.18 -6.73
CA GLU A 152 8.39 -16.21 -6.51
C GLU A 152 8.95 -14.81 -6.25
N LYS A 153 8.53 -13.80 -7.06
CA LYS A 153 8.94 -12.41 -6.86
C LYS A 153 8.39 -11.84 -5.56
N ALA A 154 7.12 -12.14 -5.27
CA ALA A 154 6.48 -11.75 -4.02
C ALA A 154 7.21 -12.34 -2.81
N ASN A 155 7.52 -13.63 -2.83
CA ASN A 155 8.29 -14.29 -1.78
C ASN A 155 9.65 -13.62 -1.56
N LYS A 156 10.42 -13.42 -2.64
CA LYS A 156 11.76 -12.80 -2.55
C LYS A 156 11.72 -11.43 -1.90
N VAL A 157 10.81 -10.56 -2.35
CA VAL A 157 10.72 -9.18 -1.85
C VAL A 157 10.14 -9.14 -0.45
N MET A 158 9.03 -9.85 -0.20
CA MET A 158 8.36 -9.81 1.10
C MET A 158 9.15 -10.51 2.18
N SER A 159 9.92 -11.56 1.89
CA SER A 159 10.85 -12.17 2.85
C SER A 159 11.92 -11.20 3.32
N GLU A 160 12.41 -10.32 2.44
CA GLU A 160 13.35 -9.26 2.86
C GLU A 160 12.64 -8.16 3.67
N VAL A 161 11.46 -7.72 3.22
CA VAL A 161 10.68 -6.68 3.89
C VAL A 161 10.22 -7.12 5.28
N CYS A 162 9.74 -8.36 5.43
CA CYS A 162 9.22 -8.90 6.69
C CYS A 162 10.26 -8.97 7.81
N ARG A 163 11.57 -8.92 7.49
CA ARG A 163 12.63 -8.82 8.51
C ARG A 163 12.57 -7.51 9.33
N TYR A 164 11.89 -6.51 8.79
CA TYR A 164 11.75 -5.19 9.42
C TYR A 164 10.33 -4.91 9.91
N VAL A 165 9.39 -5.86 9.72
CA VAL A 165 7.99 -5.73 10.11
C VAL A 165 7.76 -6.28 11.50
N ASP A 166 7.14 -5.50 12.38
CA ASP A 166 6.78 -5.90 13.73
C ASP A 166 5.37 -6.53 13.77
N ILE A 167 4.47 -6.06 12.90
CA ILE A 167 3.08 -6.53 12.85
C ILE A 167 2.71 -6.83 11.40
N CYS A 168 2.39 -8.08 11.12
CA CYS A 168 1.95 -8.52 9.80
C CYS A 168 0.46 -8.86 9.83
N ILE A 169 -0.30 -8.24 8.93
CA ILE A 169 -1.70 -8.53 8.69
C ILE A 169 -1.77 -9.32 7.39
N ALA A 170 -2.36 -10.51 7.46
CA ALA A 170 -2.47 -11.42 6.33
C ALA A 170 -3.72 -12.28 6.44
N ASN A 171 -4.27 -12.69 5.32
CA ASN A 171 -5.19 -13.80 5.27
C ASN A 171 -4.44 -15.09 4.85
N GLU A 172 -5.13 -16.23 4.89
CA GLU A 172 -4.56 -17.52 4.52
C GLU A 172 -4.07 -17.52 3.06
N ASP A 173 -4.83 -16.94 2.14
CA ASP A 173 -4.47 -16.88 0.72
C ASP A 173 -3.19 -16.07 0.49
N ASP A 174 -3.00 -15.00 1.27
CA ASP A 174 -1.78 -14.18 1.23
C ASP A 174 -0.57 -14.99 1.73
N ALA A 175 -0.72 -15.72 2.83
CA ALA A 175 0.36 -16.53 3.41
C ALA A 175 0.76 -17.68 2.48
N VAL A 176 -0.22 -18.38 1.92
CA VAL A 176 0.00 -19.44 0.92
C VAL A 176 0.61 -18.85 -0.37
N GLY A 177 0.06 -17.76 -0.88
CA GLY A 177 0.46 -17.16 -2.16
C GLY A 177 1.85 -16.55 -2.15
N ILE A 178 2.29 -15.99 -1.02
CA ILE A 178 3.60 -15.36 -0.87
C ILE A 178 4.65 -16.35 -0.35
N PHE A 179 4.34 -17.04 0.75
CA PHE A 179 5.33 -17.82 1.49
C PHE A 179 5.20 -19.34 1.27
N GLY A 180 4.15 -19.80 0.59
CA GLY A 180 3.89 -21.22 0.40
C GLY A 180 3.54 -21.97 1.69
N MET A 181 3.04 -21.24 2.71
CA MET A 181 2.68 -21.82 4.01
C MET A 181 1.51 -22.79 3.86
N ASP A 182 1.57 -23.93 4.55
CA ASP A 182 0.46 -24.88 4.57
C ASP A 182 -0.63 -24.42 5.53
N ALA A 183 -1.73 -23.92 4.99
CA ALA A 183 -2.90 -23.51 5.77
C ALA A 183 -3.90 -24.67 5.99
N SER A 184 -3.60 -25.91 5.56
CA SER A 184 -4.52 -27.05 5.66
C SER A 184 -4.84 -27.47 7.10
N LYS A 185 -3.99 -27.09 8.06
CA LYS A 185 -4.18 -27.36 9.49
C LYS A 185 -4.97 -26.27 10.23
N SER A 186 -5.34 -25.19 9.54
CA SER A 186 -6.14 -24.11 10.13
C SER A 186 -7.59 -24.55 10.32
N ASP A 187 -8.11 -24.47 11.53
CA ASP A 187 -9.52 -24.78 11.85
C ASP A 187 -10.36 -23.50 11.78
N LYS A 188 -11.00 -23.27 10.63
CA LYS A 188 -11.82 -22.08 10.37
C LYS A 188 -13.05 -21.99 11.29
N GLU A 189 -13.59 -23.14 11.73
CA GLU A 189 -14.78 -23.15 12.62
C GLU A 189 -14.42 -22.70 14.04
N LYS A 190 -13.17 -22.96 14.47
CA LYS A 190 -12.67 -22.55 15.79
C LYS A 190 -11.88 -21.25 15.80
N ASN A 191 -11.74 -20.58 14.64
CA ASN A 191 -10.83 -19.45 14.47
C ASN A 191 -9.39 -19.75 14.95
N ALA A 192 -8.98 -21.01 14.87
CA ALA A 192 -7.66 -21.46 15.28
C ALA A 192 -6.74 -21.49 14.04
N TYR A 193 -5.85 -20.53 13.96
CA TYR A 193 -4.86 -20.43 12.88
C TYR A 193 -3.52 -20.91 13.43
N ILE A 194 -3.03 -22.04 12.88
CA ILE A 194 -1.72 -22.58 13.23
C ILE A 194 -0.79 -22.27 12.07
N ALA A 195 0.15 -21.38 12.26
CA ALA A 195 1.30 -21.21 11.40
C ALA A 195 2.42 -22.13 11.92
N GLU A 196 2.85 -23.12 11.15
CA GLU A 196 4.12 -23.81 11.42
C GLU A 196 5.26 -22.99 10.80
N GLU A 197 6.29 -22.70 11.63
CA GLU A 197 7.53 -22.03 11.26
C GLU A 197 8.38 -22.87 10.29
#